data_42d94cc0d89cbec3fc7526b20557c028
#
_entry.id   42d94cc0d89cbec3fc7526b20557c028
#
_cell.length_a   1.000
_cell.length_b   1.000
_cell.length_c   1.000
_cell.angle_alpha   90.00
_cell.angle_beta   90.00
_cell.angle_gamma   90.00
#
_symmetry.space_group_name_H-M   'P 1'
#
loop_
_entity.id
_entity.type
_entity.pdbx_description
1 polymer ?
#
loop_
_entity_poly.entity_id
_entity_poly.type
_entity_poly.pdbx_seq_one_letter_code
_entity_poly.pdbx_strand_id
1 'polypeptide(L)'
;MGLRKAKSIKHGGKSLEEILQAHDTFFRGKEGGVRADLTGADMSNADLSGRNFNGAILREANLSGSDLRKSKLAVADLSGAKLHKADLRNCDLTESILPGADLSEAQASGIEFFRCDLSNVNFQGAQLRNVNFRLANISGAKFTGADLGVAILRETDLTGVDLSGVDLSTTLLPKGVTAAALSKRA
;
A
#
# COMPACT_ATOMS: atom_id res chain seq x y z
N MET A 1 -0.71 22.84 -5.93
CA MET A 1 0.72 22.85 -5.56
C MET A 1 1.38 21.68 -6.29
N GLY A 2 2.57 21.84 -6.91
CA GLY A 2 3.25 20.71 -7.57
C GLY A 2 3.87 19.74 -6.56
N LEU A 3 4.08 18.49 -6.99
CA LEU A 3 4.72 17.47 -6.13
C LEU A 3 6.18 17.83 -5.81
N ARG A 4 6.63 17.48 -4.61
CA ARG A 4 8.02 17.63 -4.15
C ARG A 4 8.92 16.63 -4.90
N LYS A 5 10.08 17.08 -5.36
CA LYS A 5 11.05 16.19 -6.03
C LYS A 5 11.92 15.45 -5.01
N ALA A 6 12.28 14.19 -5.28
CA ALA A 6 13.10 13.36 -4.38
C ALA A 6 14.38 14.05 -3.90
N LYS A 7 15.06 14.80 -4.77
CA LYS A 7 16.26 15.56 -4.40
C LYS A 7 16.04 16.65 -3.34
N SER A 8 14.81 17.15 -3.18
CA SER A 8 14.48 18.19 -2.19
C SER A 8 14.08 17.59 -0.83
N ILE A 9 13.84 16.30 -0.75
CA ILE A 9 13.46 15.60 0.47
C ILE A 9 14.73 15.14 1.18
N LYS A 10 14.83 15.41 2.47
CA LYS A 10 15.98 15.04 3.31
C LYS A 10 15.56 14.05 4.38
N HIS A 11 16.39 13.02 4.61
CA HIS A 11 16.24 12.08 5.70
C HIS A 11 17.63 11.60 6.17
N GLY A 12 17.87 11.60 7.48
CA GLY A 12 19.18 11.20 8.02
C GLY A 12 20.38 12.00 7.46
N GLY A 13 20.19 13.28 7.11
CA GLY A 13 21.24 14.13 6.53
C GLY A 13 21.47 13.96 5.03
N LYS A 14 20.85 12.95 4.38
CA LYS A 14 20.98 12.69 2.94
C LYS A 14 19.71 13.12 2.20
N SER A 15 19.82 13.40 0.90
CA SER A 15 18.64 13.54 0.06
C SER A 15 18.03 12.16 -0.22
N LEU A 16 16.70 12.12 -0.45
CA LEU A 16 16.05 10.87 -0.85
C LEU A 16 16.65 10.28 -2.13
N GLU A 17 17.10 11.12 -3.06
CA GLU A 17 17.78 10.67 -4.28
C GLU A 17 19.07 9.89 -3.97
N GLU A 18 19.91 10.38 -3.04
CA GLU A 18 21.13 9.70 -2.60
C GLU A 18 20.80 8.38 -1.90
N ILE A 19 19.76 8.36 -1.05
CA ILE A 19 19.31 7.15 -0.35
C ILE A 19 18.85 6.09 -1.36
N LEU A 20 18.02 6.47 -2.34
CA LEU A 20 17.51 5.54 -3.35
C LEU A 20 18.62 5.06 -4.30
N GLN A 21 19.60 5.89 -4.63
CA GLN A 21 20.75 5.47 -5.41
C GLN A 21 21.60 4.41 -4.68
N ALA A 22 21.84 4.60 -3.38
CA ALA A 22 22.51 3.59 -2.55
C ALA A 22 21.70 2.30 -2.44
N HIS A 23 20.37 2.42 -2.36
CA HIS A 23 19.44 1.28 -2.33
C HIS A 23 19.46 0.48 -3.64
N ASP A 24 19.44 1.14 -4.79
CA ASP A 24 19.59 0.48 -6.09
C ASP A 24 20.94 -0.24 -6.22
N THR A 25 22.00 0.35 -5.67
CA THR A 25 23.33 -0.26 -5.60
C THR A 25 23.32 -1.52 -4.75
N PHE A 26 22.63 -1.49 -3.58
CA PHE A 26 22.42 -2.64 -2.69
C PHE A 26 21.69 -3.79 -3.43
N PHE A 27 20.58 -3.48 -4.11
CA PHE A 27 19.81 -4.50 -4.84
C PHE A 27 20.58 -5.15 -5.99
N ARG A 28 21.56 -4.45 -6.56
CA ARG A 28 22.46 -4.98 -7.60
C ARG A 28 23.63 -5.78 -7.02
N GLY A 29 23.70 -5.94 -5.69
CA GLY A 29 24.81 -6.64 -5.02
C GLY A 29 26.17 -5.97 -5.21
N LYS A 30 26.19 -4.65 -5.44
CA LYS A 30 27.42 -3.88 -5.65
C LYS A 30 27.96 -3.33 -4.34
N GLU A 31 29.28 -3.19 -4.27
CA GLU A 31 29.96 -2.56 -3.13
C GLU A 31 29.44 -1.14 -2.87
N GLY A 32 29.34 -0.75 -1.59
CA GLY A 32 28.82 0.55 -1.18
C GLY A 32 27.28 0.67 -1.23
N GLY A 33 26.56 -0.41 -1.64
CA GLY A 33 25.10 -0.44 -1.58
C GLY A 33 24.58 -0.48 -0.15
N VAL A 34 23.52 0.29 0.14
CA VAL A 34 22.87 0.34 1.45
C VAL A 34 21.36 0.21 1.27
N ARG A 35 20.74 -0.72 1.98
CA ARG A 35 19.27 -0.84 2.01
C ARG A 35 18.67 0.45 2.54
N ALA A 36 17.67 1.00 1.84
CA ALA A 36 17.00 2.21 2.28
C ALA A 36 16.27 1.97 3.61
N ASP A 37 16.62 2.75 4.62
CA ASP A 37 15.84 2.93 5.83
C ASP A 37 15.28 4.35 5.82
N LEU A 38 13.97 4.44 5.65
CA LEU A 38 13.18 5.66 5.54
C LEU A 38 12.13 5.73 6.66
N THR A 39 12.43 5.07 7.80
CA THR A 39 11.55 5.07 8.97
C THR A 39 11.23 6.49 9.41
N GLY A 40 9.93 6.83 9.48
CA GLY A 40 9.46 8.16 9.85
C GLY A 40 9.78 9.30 8.85
N ALA A 41 10.33 9.00 7.68
CA ALA A 41 10.66 10.02 6.68
C ALA A 41 9.42 10.77 6.20
N ASP A 42 9.51 12.10 6.09
CA ASP A 42 8.45 12.91 5.48
C ASP A 42 8.64 13.00 3.95
N MET A 43 7.88 12.17 3.26
CA MET A 43 7.78 12.12 1.80
C MET A 43 6.38 12.54 1.32
N SER A 44 5.65 13.30 2.13
CA SER A 44 4.32 13.78 1.77
C SER A 44 4.35 14.64 0.50
N ASN A 45 3.34 14.49 -0.35
CA ASN A 45 3.22 15.19 -1.62
C ASN A 45 4.48 15.07 -2.52
N ALA A 46 5.18 13.95 -2.46
CA ALA A 46 6.38 13.71 -3.25
C ALA A 46 6.08 13.04 -4.59
N ASP A 47 6.88 13.35 -5.60
CA ASP A 47 6.95 12.57 -6.84
C ASP A 47 7.91 11.39 -6.63
N LEU A 48 7.33 10.23 -6.40
CA LEU A 48 8.03 8.96 -6.18
C LEU A 48 7.71 7.95 -7.29
N SER A 49 7.11 8.42 -8.38
CA SER A 49 6.65 7.56 -9.46
C SER A 49 7.80 6.75 -10.07
N GLY A 50 7.56 5.45 -10.26
CA GLY A 50 8.53 4.50 -10.84
C GLY A 50 9.77 4.22 -9.99
N ARG A 51 9.84 4.72 -8.74
CA ARG A 51 10.99 4.50 -7.86
C ARG A 51 11.03 3.07 -7.34
N ASN A 52 12.22 2.60 -7.04
CA ASN A 52 12.47 1.28 -6.47
C ASN A 52 12.60 1.38 -4.95
N PHE A 53 11.61 0.83 -4.24
CA PHE A 53 11.57 0.67 -2.79
C PHE A 53 11.47 -0.82 -2.40
N ASN A 54 11.78 -1.76 -3.31
CA ASN A 54 11.71 -3.18 -3.00
C ASN A 54 12.53 -3.49 -1.75
N GLY A 55 11.87 -4.13 -0.76
CA GLY A 55 12.51 -4.45 0.52
C GLY A 55 12.97 -3.23 1.34
N ALA A 56 12.61 -1.99 0.99
CA ALA A 56 12.93 -0.81 1.80
C ALA A 56 12.21 -0.85 3.15
N ILE A 57 12.75 -0.16 4.15
CA ILE A 57 12.08 0.07 5.44
C ILE A 57 11.43 1.44 5.37
N LEU A 58 10.08 1.46 5.43
CA LEU A 58 9.22 2.64 5.31
C LEU A 58 8.28 2.78 6.52
N ARG A 59 8.65 2.20 7.66
CA ARG A 59 7.84 2.23 8.88
C ARG A 59 7.50 3.66 9.27
N GLU A 60 6.21 3.91 9.54
CA GLU A 60 5.72 5.22 9.98
C GLU A 60 6.06 6.38 9.01
N ALA A 61 6.56 6.10 7.81
CA ALA A 61 6.84 7.11 6.81
C ALA A 61 5.58 7.87 6.42
N ASN A 62 5.68 9.17 6.23
CA ASN A 62 4.59 9.98 5.72
C ASN A 62 4.68 10.09 4.19
N LEU A 63 3.81 9.34 3.52
CA LEU A 63 3.64 9.28 2.07
C LEU A 63 2.30 9.92 1.64
N SER A 64 1.65 10.69 2.51
CA SER A 64 0.33 11.27 2.23
C SER A 64 0.37 12.15 0.98
N GLY A 65 -0.58 11.95 0.06
CA GLY A 65 -0.68 12.71 -1.18
C GLY A 65 0.47 12.53 -2.17
N SER A 66 1.38 11.57 -1.94
CA SER A 66 2.49 11.30 -2.86
C SER A 66 2.03 10.56 -4.12
N ASP A 67 2.77 10.76 -5.20
CA ASP A 67 2.64 9.99 -6.44
C ASP A 67 3.60 8.78 -6.38
N LEU A 68 3.06 7.60 -6.15
CA LEU A 68 3.78 6.33 -6.11
C LEU A 68 3.51 5.47 -7.35
N ARG A 69 2.85 6.00 -8.37
CA ARG A 69 2.48 5.21 -9.55
C ARG A 69 3.67 4.47 -10.15
N LYS A 70 3.46 3.17 -10.45
CA LYS A 70 4.49 2.28 -11.04
C LYS A 70 5.74 2.11 -10.18
N SER A 71 5.73 2.55 -8.92
CA SER A 71 6.83 2.27 -7.98
C SER A 71 6.85 0.78 -7.61
N LYS A 72 8.00 0.30 -7.22
CA LYS A 72 8.21 -1.07 -6.77
C LYS A 72 8.34 -1.06 -5.26
N LEU A 73 7.47 -1.75 -4.56
CA LEU A 73 7.38 -1.83 -3.10
C LEU A 73 7.33 -3.28 -2.61
N ALA A 74 7.64 -4.25 -3.50
CA ALA A 74 7.62 -5.66 -3.11
C ALA A 74 8.51 -5.93 -1.90
N VAL A 75 8.00 -6.70 -0.93
CA VAL A 75 8.70 -7.06 0.31
C VAL A 75 9.09 -5.83 1.16
N ALA A 76 8.55 -4.65 0.91
CA ALA A 76 8.80 -3.45 1.70
C ALA A 76 8.04 -3.50 3.05
N ASP A 77 8.60 -2.88 4.06
CA ASP A 77 7.95 -2.71 5.37
C ASP A 77 7.38 -1.30 5.49
N LEU A 78 6.06 -1.20 5.37
CA LEU A 78 5.25 0.02 5.45
C LEU A 78 4.42 0.06 6.74
N SER A 79 4.81 -0.68 7.79
CA SER A 79 4.07 -0.74 9.05
C SER A 79 3.80 0.67 9.59
N GLY A 80 2.52 1.00 9.85
CA GLY A 80 2.10 2.31 10.34
C GLY A 80 2.33 3.49 9.38
N ALA A 81 2.71 3.25 8.13
CA ALA A 81 2.93 4.33 7.15
C ALA A 81 1.64 5.09 6.84
N LYS A 82 1.76 6.40 6.58
CA LYS A 82 0.66 7.27 6.21
C LYS A 82 0.63 7.43 4.69
N LEU A 83 -0.38 6.83 4.05
CA LEU A 83 -0.60 6.82 2.61
C LEU A 83 -1.94 7.50 2.24
N HIS A 84 -2.49 8.32 3.16
CA HIS A 84 -3.73 9.05 2.91
C HIS A 84 -3.66 9.83 1.60
N LYS A 85 -4.64 9.62 0.71
CA LYS A 85 -4.69 10.24 -0.64
C LYS A 85 -3.48 9.98 -1.55
N ALA A 86 -2.63 9.02 -1.25
CA ALA A 86 -1.54 8.65 -2.14
C ALA A 86 -2.05 8.00 -3.42
N ASP A 87 -1.32 8.19 -4.52
CA ASP A 87 -1.60 7.52 -5.80
C ASP A 87 -0.68 6.30 -5.96
N LEU A 88 -1.25 5.12 -5.74
CA LEU A 88 -0.56 3.82 -5.77
C LEU A 88 -0.85 3.03 -7.06
N ARG A 89 -1.51 3.61 -8.04
CA ARG A 89 -1.93 2.88 -9.23
C ARG A 89 -0.75 2.23 -9.96
N ASN A 90 -0.91 0.94 -10.26
CA ASN A 90 0.12 0.10 -10.90
C ASN A 90 1.40 -0.07 -10.06
N CYS A 91 1.33 0.11 -8.73
CA CYS A 91 2.41 -0.30 -7.82
C CYS A 91 2.45 -1.82 -7.70
N ASP A 92 3.64 -2.33 -7.46
CA ASP A 92 3.86 -3.71 -7.01
C ASP A 92 4.10 -3.70 -5.50
N LEU A 93 3.14 -4.22 -4.73
CA LEU A 93 3.19 -4.35 -3.27
C LEU A 93 3.26 -5.83 -2.83
N THR A 94 3.57 -6.73 -3.76
CA THR A 94 3.63 -8.17 -3.47
C THR A 94 4.46 -8.48 -2.23
N GLU A 95 3.90 -9.27 -1.30
CA GLU A 95 4.55 -9.70 -0.06
C GLU A 95 5.01 -8.56 0.85
N SER A 96 4.50 -7.35 0.68
CA SER A 96 4.81 -6.20 1.54
C SER A 96 4.05 -6.27 2.88
N ILE A 97 4.56 -5.55 3.87
CA ILE A 97 4.07 -5.54 5.26
C ILE A 97 3.52 -4.15 5.56
N LEU A 98 2.19 -4.03 5.81
CA LEU A 98 1.51 -2.74 6.03
C LEU A 98 0.62 -2.71 7.30
N PRO A 99 0.87 -3.47 8.37
CA PRO A 99 -0.03 -3.48 9.51
C PRO A 99 -0.23 -2.06 10.06
N GLY A 100 -1.50 -1.69 10.26
CA GLY A 100 -1.86 -0.38 10.79
C GLY A 100 -1.59 0.81 9.86
N ALA A 101 -1.23 0.60 8.60
CA ALA A 101 -1.03 1.70 7.66
C ALA A 101 -2.36 2.42 7.34
N ASP A 102 -2.28 3.73 7.04
CA ASP A 102 -3.43 4.54 6.65
C ASP A 102 -3.43 4.75 5.12
N LEU A 103 -4.29 3.99 4.42
CA LEU A 103 -4.56 4.11 2.99
C LEU A 103 -5.91 4.79 2.71
N SER A 104 -6.43 5.57 3.66
CA SER A 104 -7.71 6.24 3.46
C SER A 104 -7.68 7.17 2.26
N GLU A 105 -8.74 7.14 1.45
CA GLU A 105 -8.89 7.91 0.21
C GLU A 105 -7.76 7.69 -0.83
N ALA A 106 -6.91 6.67 -0.66
CA ALA A 106 -5.84 6.37 -1.61
C ALA A 106 -6.40 5.89 -2.96
N GLN A 107 -5.71 6.22 -4.04
CA GLN A 107 -5.97 5.69 -5.37
C GLN A 107 -5.11 4.43 -5.57
N ALA A 108 -5.71 3.26 -5.45
CA ALA A 108 -5.01 1.98 -5.43
C ALA A 108 -5.61 0.96 -6.42
N SER A 109 -6.30 1.44 -7.46
CA SER A 109 -6.91 0.56 -8.45
C SER A 109 -5.86 -0.26 -9.22
N GLY A 110 -6.15 -1.55 -9.41
CA GLY A 110 -5.32 -2.46 -10.20
C GLY A 110 -4.01 -2.87 -9.56
N ILE A 111 -3.85 -2.69 -8.24
CA ILE A 111 -2.62 -3.10 -7.54
C ILE A 111 -2.68 -4.54 -7.03
N GLU A 112 -1.51 -5.11 -6.78
CA GLU A 112 -1.33 -6.46 -6.26
C GLU A 112 -0.99 -6.40 -4.76
N PHE A 113 -1.93 -6.85 -3.90
CA PHE A 113 -1.69 -7.10 -2.47
C PHE A 113 -1.52 -8.60 -2.18
N PHE A 114 -1.05 -9.35 -3.15
CA PHE A 114 -0.84 -10.79 -3.01
C PHE A 114 0.14 -11.09 -1.86
N ARG A 115 -0.31 -11.90 -0.89
CA ARG A 115 0.43 -12.28 0.33
C ARG A 115 0.89 -11.12 1.21
N CYS A 116 0.26 -9.94 1.11
CA CYS A 116 0.57 -8.83 2.01
C CYS A 116 0.02 -9.05 3.42
N ASP A 117 0.71 -8.49 4.41
CA ASP A 117 0.09 -8.25 5.71
C ASP A 117 -0.54 -6.85 5.74
N LEU A 118 -1.87 -6.83 5.68
CA LEU A 118 -2.72 -5.64 5.69
C LEU A 118 -3.55 -5.57 6.99
N SER A 119 -3.09 -6.23 8.06
CA SER A 119 -3.82 -6.25 9.31
C SER A 119 -4.00 -4.83 9.86
N ASN A 120 -5.24 -4.52 10.29
CA ASN A 120 -5.65 -3.21 10.81
C ASN A 120 -5.41 -2.02 9.86
N VAL A 121 -5.26 -2.23 8.56
CA VAL A 121 -5.13 -1.15 7.58
C VAL A 121 -6.43 -0.37 7.47
N ASN A 122 -6.31 0.94 7.36
CA ASN A 122 -7.42 1.83 7.08
C ASN A 122 -7.53 2.07 5.56
N PHE A 123 -8.56 1.47 4.92
CA PHE A 123 -8.91 1.68 3.50
C PHE A 123 -10.15 2.56 3.34
N GLN A 124 -10.55 3.32 4.33
CA GLN A 124 -11.77 4.13 4.26
C GLN A 124 -11.76 5.07 3.05
N GLY A 125 -12.79 4.96 2.20
CA GLY A 125 -12.92 5.78 0.98
C GLY A 125 -11.89 5.49 -0.13
N ALA A 126 -11.06 4.45 0.02
CA ALA A 126 -10.04 4.12 -0.97
C ALA A 126 -10.63 3.57 -2.28
N GLN A 127 -9.98 3.87 -3.39
CA GLN A 127 -10.30 3.34 -4.71
C GLN A 127 -9.56 2.02 -4.92
N LEU A 128 -10.24 0.89 -4.74
CA LEU A 128 -9.66 -0.47 -4.74
C LEU A 128 -10.23 -1.33 -5.88
N ARG A 129 -10.67 -0.73 -6.98
CA ARG A 129 -11.17 -1.48 -8.12
C ARG A 129 -10.08 -2.37 -8.71
N ASN A 130 -10.45 -3.61 -9.05
CA ASN A 130 -9.55 -4.58 -9.69
C ASN A 130 -8.26 -4.87 -8.89
N VAL A 131 -8.33 -4.76 -7.56
CA VAL A 131 -7.22 -5.09 -6.65
C VAL A 131 -7.22 -6.59 -6.36
N ASN A 132 -6.03 -7.18 -6.27
CA ASN A 132 -5.87 -8.58 -5.89
C ASN A 132 -5.43 -8.72 -4.43
N PHE A 133 -6.35 -9.22 -3.57
CA PHE A 133 -6.10 -9.49 -2.15
C PHE A 133 -5.85 -10.99 -1.85
N ARG A 134 -5.63 -11.82 -2.86
CA ARG A 134 -5.45 -13.26 -2.62
C ARG A 134 -4.34 -13.52 -1.61
N LEU A 135 -4.64 -14.39 -0.63
CA LEU A 135 -3.74 -14.75 0.45
C LEU A 135 -3.23 -13.57 1.31
N ALA A 136 -3.82 -12.38 1.17
CA ALA A 136 -3.51 -11.26 2.06
C ALA A 136 -4.17 -11.45 3.43
N ASN A 137 -3.48 -11.03 4.48
CA ASN A 137 -4.06 -10.88 5.81
C ASN A 137 -4.73 -9.51 5.92
N ILE A 138 -6.06 -9.45 5.92
CA ILE A 138 -6.83 -8.21 6.07
C ILE A 138 -7.57 -8.13 7.42
N SER A 139 -7.16 -8.91 8.42
CA SER A 139 -7.79 -8.91 9.74
C SER A 139 -7.83 -7.50 10.35
N GLY A 140 -9.00 -7.07 10.81
CA GLY A 140 -9.20 -5.73 11.37
C GLY A 140 -9.11 -4.58 10.38
N ALA A 141 -8.95 -4.84 9.08
CA ALA A 141 -8.94 -3.79 8.07
C ALA A 141 -10.33 -3.13 7.94
N LYS A 142 -10.34 -1.83 7.65
CA LYS A 142 -11.54 -1.00 7.54
C LYS A 142 -11.75 -0.58 6.09
N PHE A 143 -12.90 -0.97 5.51
CA PHE A 143 -13.22 -0.69 4.11
C PHE A 143 -14.42 0.27 3.95
N THR A 144 -14.88 0.92 5.00
CA THR A 144 -16.05 1.81 4.92
C THR A 144 -15.93 2.81 3.77
N GLY A 145 -16.89 2.79 2.84
CA GLY A 145 -16.90 3.66 1.66
C GLY A 145 -15.83 3.38 0.60
N ALA A 146 -15.07 2.29 0.72
CA ALA A 146 -14.11 1.89 -0.32
C ALA A 146 -14.83 1.31 -1.55
N ASP A 147 -14.26 1.55 -2.74
CA ASP A 147 -14.73 0.94 -3.99
C ASP A 147 -13.95 -0.37 -4.26
N LEU A 148 -14.58 -1.52 -3.99
CA LEU A 148 -14.05 -2.87 -4.21
C LEU A 148 -14.55 -3.49 -5.54
N GLY A 149 -15.04 -2.71 -6.48
CA GLY A 149 -15.54 -3.21 -7.75
C GLY A 149 -14.51 -4.09 -8.47
N VAL A 150 -14.92 -5.31 -8.85
CA VAL A 150 -14.11 -6.36 -9.48
C VAL A 150 -12.82 -6.73 -8.73
N ALA A 151 -12.71 -6.37 -7.45
CA ALA A 151 -11.61 -6.80 -6.60
C ALA A 151 -11.63 -8.32 -6.36
N ILE A 152 -10.48 -8.92 -6.12
CA ILE A 152 -10.32 -10.36 -5.90
C ILE A 152 -10.03 -10.61 -4.42
N LEU A 153 -11.03 -11.14 -3.69
CA LEU A 153 -10.94 -11.58 -2.30
C LEU A 153 -10.93 -13.14 -2.18
N ARG A 154 -10.74 -13.84 -3.29
CA ARG A 154 -10.60 -15.30 -3.27
C ARG A 154 -9.41 -15.72 -2.41
N GLU A 155 -9.57 -16.77 -1.62
CA GLU A 155 -8.51 -17.28 -0.73
C GLU A 155 -8.07 -16.26 0.34
N THR A 156 -8.93 -15.29 0.67
CA THR A 156 -8.72 -14.30 1.72
C THR A 156 -9.69 -14.59 2.87
N ASP A 157 -9.21 -14.57 4.10
CA ASP A 157 -10.07 -14.70 5.29
C ASP A 157 -10.78 -13.37 5.56
N LEU A 158 -12.12 -13.41 5.55
CA LEU A 158 -12.98 -12.25 5.83
C LEU A 158 -13.53 -12.24 7.27
N THR A 159 -12.99 -13.08 8.16
CA THR A 159 -13.43 -13.15 9.55
C THR A 159 -13.10 -11.85 10.28
N GLY A 160 -14.13 -11.18 10.83
CA GLY A 160 -13.95 -9.93 11.55
C GLY A 160 -13.60 -8.69 10.71
N VAL A 161 -13.63 -8.80 9.38
CA VAL A 161 -13.41 -7.64 8.47
C VAL A 161 -14.68 -6.81 8.38
N ASP A 162 -14.58 -5.49 8.57
CA ASP A 162 -15.68 -4.57 8.38
C ASP A 162 -15.84 -4.15 6.92
N LEU A 163 -16.87 -4.67 6.29
CA LEU A 163 -17.29 -4.38 4.91
C LEU A 163 -18.62 -3.63 4.88
N SER A 164 -19.01 -3.00 5.98
CA SER A 164 -20.28 -2.28 6.07
C SER A 164 -20.36 -1.14 5.03
N GLY A 165 -21.50 -1.08 4.33
CA GLY A 165 -21.75 -0.08 3.31
C GLY A 165 -20.92 -0.22 2.02
N VAL A 166 -20.16 -1.32 1.85
CA VAL A 166 -19.37 -1.59 0.64
C VAL A 166 -20.22 -2.33 -0.39
N ASP A 167 -20.22 -1.89 -1.65
CA ASP A 167 -20.83 -2.62 -2.76
C ASP A 167 -19.92 -3.78 -3.20
N LEU A 168 -20.33 -5.00 -2.89
CA LEU A 168 -19.63 -6.24 -3.23
C LEU A 168 -20.23 -6.95 -4.45
N SER A 169 -21.16 -6.33 -5.18
CA SER A 169 -21.92 -6.97 -6.27
C SER A 169 -21.05 -7.54 -7.39
N THR A 170 -19.89 -6.93 -7.64
CA THR A 170 -18.94 -7.35 -8.67
C THR A 170 -17.63 -7.90 -8.10
N THR A 171 -17.49 -7.95 -6.77
CA THR A 171 -16.29 -8.44 -6.07
C THR A 171 -16.22 -9.96 -6.15
N LEU A 172 -15.03 -10.51 -6.41
CA LEU A 172 -14.80 -11.96 -6.45
C LEU A 172 -14.53 -12.49 -5.03
N LEU A 173 -15.58 -12.91 -4.35
CA LEU A 173 -15.56 -13.38 -2.96
C LEU A 173 -15.00 -14.80 -2.82
N PRO A 174 -14.57 -15.20 -1.60
CA PRO A 174 -14.18 -16.57 -1.28
C PRO A 174 -15.30 -17.58 -1.57
N LYS A 175 -14.93 -18.84 -1.83
CA LYS A 175 -15.90 -19.91 -2.11
C LYS A 175 -16.88 -20.07 -0.95
N GLY A 176 -18.18 -20.06 -1.25
CA GLY A 176 -19.25 -20.21 -0.25
C GLY A 176 -19.63 -18.92 0.49
N VAL A 177 -18.96 -17.80 0.23
CA VAL A 177 -19.30 -16.49 0.79
C VAL A 177 -20.11 -15.69 -0.25
N THR A 178 -21.20 -15.06 0.20
CA THR A 178 -22.03 -14.19 -0.65
C THR A 178 -22.05 -12.77 -0.08
N ALA A 179 -22.20 -11.78 -0.96
CA ALA A 179 -22.34 -10.38 -0.55
C ALA A 179 -23.50 -10.18 0.45
N ALA A 180 -24.64 -10.88 0.24
CA ALA A 180 -25.81 -10.83 1.13
C ALA A 180 -25.52 -11.40 2.54
N ALA A 181 -24.61 -12.36 2.69
CA ALA A 181 -24.20 -12.88 3.98
C ALA A 181 -23.29 -11.89 4.75
N LEU A 182 -22.49 -11.13 4.04
CA LEU A 182 -21.58 -10.11 4.63
C LEU A 182 -22.35 -8.85 5.04
N SER A 183 -23.33 -8.40 4.25
CA SER A 183 -24.15 -7.23 4.58
C SER A 183 -25.04 -7.38 5.82
N LYS A 184 -25.26 -8.61 6.31
CA LYS A 184 -26.00 -8.89 7.55
C LYS A 184 -25.14 -8.89 8.80
N ARG A 185 -23.84 -8.76 8.69
CA ARG A 185 -22.88 -8.73 9.82
C ARG A 185 -22.50 -7.31 10.25
N ALA A 186 -23.00 -6.31 9.54
CA ALA A 186 -22.80 -4.88 9.80
C ALA A 186 -23.84 -4.31 10.78
#